data_6e7e8b8588b4d780746b063c64e68fba
#
_entry.id   6e7e8b8588b4d780746b063c64e68fba
#
_cell.length_a   1.000
_cell.length_b   1.000
_cell.length_c   1.000
_cell.angle_alpha   90.00
_cell.angle_beta   90.00
_cell.angle_gamma   90.00
#
_symmetry.space_group_name_H-M   'P 1'
#
loop_
_entity.id
_entity.type
_entity.pdbx_description
1 polymer ?
#
loop_
_entity_poly.entity_id
_entity_poly.type
_entity_poly.pdbx_seq_one_letter_code
_entity_poly.pdbx_strand_id
1 'polypeptide(L)'
;MLNLYKTNKIEVISELLAEELKISPPLITENLDIAVPNYFLGKWLNEQITIKNKISALYELKTISSYTESLLTNFFPRIDMGLWNFESIKWGIIDSLEELNSFKESFPLKNWSNKYLDN
;
A
#
# COMPACT_ATOMS: atom_id res chain seq x y z
N MET A 1 -11.91 16.44 11.53
CA MET A 1 -11.98 15.77 12.86
C MET A 1 -11.59 14.31 12.67
N LEU A 2 -10.74 13.74 13.52
CA LEU A 2 -10.36 12.32 13.43
C LEU A 2 -11.29 11.50 14.33
N ASN A 3 -12.00 10.52 13.74
CA ASN A 3 -12.82 9.57 14.47
C ASN A 3 -12.11 8.22 14.53
N LEU A 4 -12.00 7.63 15.71
CA LEU A 4 -11.37 6.32 15.91
C LEU A 4 -12.41 5.32 16.40
N TYR A 5 -12.65 4.28 15.60
CA TYR A 5 -13.52 3.17 15.96
C TYR A 5 -12.67 1.92 16.22
N LYS A 6 -12.92 1.21 17.30
CA LYS A 6 -12.21 -0.02 17.66
C LYS A 6 -13.22 -1.13 17.98
N THR A 7 -13.11 -2.24 17.28
CA THR A 7 -13.91 -3.43 17.50
C THR A 7 -13.11 -4.68 17.11
N ASN A 8 -13.50 -5.82 17.64
CA ASN A 8 -12.98 -7.14 17.24
C ASN A 8 -13.86 -7.84 16.17
N LYS A 9 -14.92 -7.16 15.71
CA LYS A 9 -15.84 -7.67 14.69
C LYS A 9 -15.78 -6.77 13.46
N ILE A 10 -15.30 -7.30 12.37
CA ILE A 10 -15.13 -6.55 11.13
C ILE A 10 -16.47 -6.16 10.49
N GLU A 11 -17.50 -6.96 10.73
CA GLU A 11 -18.86 -6.70 10.26
C GLU A 11 -19.39 -5.39 10.83
N VAL A 12 -19.11 -5.09 12.10
CA VAL A 12 -19.50 -3.83 12.76
C VAL A 12 -18.82 -2.63 12.09
N ILE A 13 -17.54 -2.76 11.72
CA ILE A 13 -16.84 -1.69 11.00
C ILE A 13 -17.46 -1.48 9.61
N SER A 14 -17.77 -2.56 8.90
CA SER A 14 -18.40 -2.45 7.57
C SER A 14 -19.79 -1.81 7.64
N GLU A 15 -20.53 -2.07 8.69
CA GLU A 15 -21.82 -1.45 8.93
C GLU A 15 -21.71 0.05 9.21
N LEU A 16 -20.81 0.44 10.10
CA LEU A 16 -20.54 1.84 10.41
C LEU A 16 -20.10 2.61 9.17
N LEU A 17 -19.18 2.03 8.39
CA LEU A 17 -18.71 2.65 7.16
C LEU A 17 -19.82 2.81 6.12
N ALA A 18 -20.67 1.80 5.95
CA ALA A 18 -21.81 1.87 5.04
C ALA A 18 -22.81 2.94 5.47
N GLU A 19 -23.04 3.10 6.77
CA GLU A 19 -23.90 4.16 7.32
C GLU A 19 -23.29 5.55 7.11
N GLU A 20 -21.99 5.71 7.37
CA GLU A 20 -21.28 6.97 7.17
C GLU A 20 -21.35 7.42 5.70
N LEU A 21 -21.09 6.50 4.76
CA LEU A 21 -21.22 6.76 3.32
C LEU A 21 -22.64 7.13 2.89
N LYS A 22 -23.65 6.66 3.61
CA LYS A 22 -25.05 6.99 3.34
C LYS A 22 -25.44 8.37 3.90
N ILE A 23 -24.95 8.69 5.10
CA ILE A 23 -25.27 9.96 5.79
C ILE A 23 -24.51 11.12 5.14
N SER A 24 -23.26 10.88 4.78
CA SER A 24 -22.36 11.87 4.22
C SER A 24 -21.72 11.32 2.94
N PRO A 25 -22.49 11.21 1.83
CA PRO A 25 -21.95 10.72 0.59
C PRO A 25 -20.87 11.68 0.07
N PRO A 26 -19.77 11.17 -0.47
CA PRO A 26 -18.75 12.02 -1.10
C PRO A 26 -19.37 12.79 -2.26
N LEU A 27 -18.86 13.99 -2.51
CA LEU A 27 -19.27 14.79 -3.65
C LEU A 27 -18.87 14.07 -4.95
N ILE A 28 -19.65 14.24 -6.01
CA ILE A 28 -19.38 13.62 -7.32
C ILE A 28 -17.99 14.02 -7.88
N THR A 29 -17.48 15.17 -7.44
CA THR A 29 -16.16 15.68 -7.82
C THR A 29 -15.02 15.22 -6.90
N GLU A 30 -15.33 14.55 -5.79
CA GLU A 30 -14.35 14.10 -4.81
C GLU A 30 -14.36 12.57 -4.75
N ASN A 31 -13.24 11.94 -5.07
CA ASN A 31 -13.06 10.51 -4.83
C ASN A 31 -12.67 10.29 -3.38
N LEU A 32 -13.47 9.53 -2.66
CA LEU A 32 -13.14 9.08 -1.31
C LEU A 32 -12.24 7.85 -1.39
N ASP A 33 -11.03 7.95 -0.89
CA ASP A 33 -10.11 6.82 -0.78
C ASP A 33 -10.32 6.07 0.54
N ILE A 34 -10.55 4.78 0.45
CA ILE A 34 -10.67 3.88 1.60
C ILE A 34 -9.48 2.92 1.58
N ALA A 35 -8.55 3.10 2.52
CA ALA A 35 -7.39 2.23 2.66
C ALA A 35 -7.74 0.92 3.36
N VAL A 36 -7.38 -0.21 2.74
CA VAL A 36 -7.63 -1.55 3.26
C VAL A 36 -6.31 -2.34 3.37
N PRO A 37 -6.18 -3.26 4.36
CA PRO A 37 -4.97 -4.03 4.56
C PRO A 37 -4.58 -4.92 3.36
N ASN A 38 -5.57 -5.46 2.65
CA ASN A 38 -5.34 -6.30 1.49
C ASN A 38 -6.54 -6.29 0.52
N TYR A 39 -6.30 -6.79 -0.68
CA TYR A 39 -7.28 -6.82 -1.76
C TYR A 39 -8.55 -7.62 -1.42
N PHE A 40 -8.41 -8.77 -0.76
CA PHE A 40 -9.56 -9.63 -0.44
C PHE A 40 -10.51 -8.96 0.55
N LEU A 41 -9.97 -8.29 1.56
CA LEU A 41 -10.77 -7.51 2.50
C LEU A 41 -11.46 -6.34 1.81
N GLY A 42 -10.76 -5.67 0.87
CA GLY A 42 -11.36 -4.62 0.07
C GLY A 42 -12.56 -5.12 -0.75
N LYS A 43 -12.41 -6.26 -1.42
CA LYS A 43 -13.49 -6.87 -2.20
C LYS A 43 -14.70 -7.23 -1.31
N TRP A 44 -14.45 -7.90 -0.19
CA TRP A 44 -15.50 -8.24 0.77
C TRP A 44 -16.21 -6.99 1.29
N LEU A 45 -15.47 -5.95 1.67
CA LEU A 45 -16.01 -4.68 2.17
C LEU A 45 -16.90 -4.01 1.12
N ASN A 46 -16.47 -3.99 -0.14
CA ASN A 46 -17.26 -3.47 -1.24
C ASN A 46 -18.60 -4.22 -1.40
N GLU A 47 -18.59 -5.54 -1.27
CA GLU A 47 -19.80 -6.36 -1.29
C GLU A 47 -20.74 -6.01 -0.13
N GLN A 48 -20.21 -5.85 1.10
CA GLN A 48 -21.02 -5.49 2.27
C GLN A 48 -21.67 -4.10 2.10
N ILE A 49 -20.90 -3.12 1.65
CA ILE A 49 -21.42 -1.76 1.38
C ILE A 49 -22.49 -1.82 0.29
N THR A 50 -22.26 -2.57 -0.78
CA THR A 50 -23.21 -2.71 -1.88
C THR A 50 -24.51 -3.36 -1.44
N ILE A 51 -24.44 -4.41 -0.62
CA ILE A 51 -25.63 -5.08 -0.06
C ILE A 51 -26.45 -4.10 0.78
N LYS A 52 -25.79 -3.30 1.60
CA LYS A 52 -26.45 -2.39 2.54
C LYS A 52 -26.99 -1.12 1.87
N ASN A 53 -26.20 -0.51 1.01
CA ASN A 53 -26.51 0.78 0.39
C ASN A 53 -27.17 0.65 -0.99
N LYS A 54 -27.23 -0.57 -1.58
CA LYS A 54 -27.72 -0.88 -2.93
C LYS A 54 -26.90 -0.26 -4.07
N ILE A 55 -25.93 0.57 -3.74
CA ILE A 55 -25.03 1.26 -4.67
C ILE A 55 -23.61 1.23 -4.08
N SER A 56 -22.63 0.98 -4.95
CA SER A 56 -21.20 1.12 -4.66
C SER A 56 -20.64 2.13 -5.65
N ALA A 57 -20.56 3.38 -5.22
CA ALA A 57 -20.10 4.48 -6.08
C ALA A 57 -19.39 5.56 -5.24
N LEU A 58 -18.56 6.37 -5.91
CA LEU A 58 -17.90 7.55 -5.36
C LEU A 58 -16.82 7.26 -4.31
N TYR A 59 -16.31 6.03 -4.24
CA TYR A 59 -15.15 5.69 -3.42
C TYR A 59 -14.24 4.67 -4.13
N GLU A 60 -12.96 4.72 -3.81
CA GLU A 60 -11.97 3.75 -4.25
C GLU A 60 -11.40 2.98 -3.06
N LEU A 61 -11.34 1.65 -3.19
CA LEU A 61 -10.72 0.79 -2.21
C LEU A 61 -9.27 0.53 -2.64
N LYS A 62 -8.33 1.06 -1.88
CA LYS A 62 -6.89 0.95 -2.14
C LYS A 62 -6.21 0.13 -1.05
N THR A 63 -5.27 -0.72 -1.40
CA THR A 63 -4.38 -1.29 -0.40
C THR A 63 -3.52 -0.19 0.20
N ILE A 64 -3.00 -0.41 1.42
CA ILE A 64 -2.12 0.57 2.08
C ILE A 64 -0.93 0.93 1.18
N SER A 65 -0.33 -0.07 0.52
CA SER A 65 0.77 0.16 -0.44
C SER A 65 0.34 1.05 -1.61
N SER A 66 -0.78 0.74 -2.25
CA SER A 66 -1.30 1.53 -3.37
C SER A 66 -1.72 2.95 -2.96
N TYR A 67 -2.28 3.09 -1.75
CA TYR A 67 -2.61 4.39 -1.19
C TYR A 67 -1.36 5.24 -0.93
N THR A 68 -0.32 4.64 -0.33
CA THR A 68 0.96 5.29 -0.09
C THR A 68 1.63 5.72 -1.39
N GLU A 69 1.61 4.86 -2.42
CA GLU A 69 2.12 5.16 -3.75
C GLU A 69 1.39 6.35 -4.38
N SER A 70 0.06 6.37 -4.31
CA SER A 70 -0.75 7.49 -4.78
C SER A 70 -0.39 8.81 -4.07
N LEU A 71 -0.21 8.76 -2.75
CA LEU A 71 0.22 9.94 -1.98
C LEU A 71 1.61 10.42 -2.40
N LEU A 72 2.57 9.50 -2.51
CA LEU A 72 3.94 9.84 -2.92
C LEU A 72 3.97 10.46 -4.31
N THR A 73 3.24 9.90 -5.26
CA THR A 73 3.14 10.43 -6.62
C THR A 73 2.51 11.83 -6.65
N ASN A 74 1.52 12.08 -5.81
CA ASN A 74 0.86 13.38 -5.73
C ASN A 74 1.76 14.46 -5.09
N PHE A 75 2.47 14.11 -4.02
CA PHE A 75 3.36 15.06 -3.34
C PHE A 75 4.71 15.22 -4.04
N PHE A 76 5.18 14.19 -4.72
CA PHE A 76 6.49 14.14 -5.36
C PHE A 76 6.39 13.64 -6.81
N PRO A 77 5.80 14.40 -7.73
CA PRO A 77 5.52 13.96 -9.10
C PRO A 77 6.78 13.65 -9.93
N ARG A 78 7.98 13.97 -9.41
CA ARG A 78 9.27 13.67 -10.06
C ARG A 78 9.90 12.35 -9.61
N ILE A 79 9.32 11.68 -8.63
CA ILE A 79 9.80 10.36 -8.20
C ILE A 79 9.28 9.32 -9.18
N ASP A 80 10.19 8.66 -9.87
CA ASP A 80 9.85 7.48 -10.66
C ASP A 80 9.62 6.29 -9.71
N MET A 81 8.36 6.01 -9.42
CA MET A 81 7.98 4.89 -8.55
C MET A 81 8.35 3.53 -9.15
N GLY A 82 8.57 3.46 -10.47
CA GLY A 82 9.06 2.24 -11.13
C GLY A 82 10.44 1.80 -10.61
N LEU A 83 11.27 2.74 -10.15
CA LEU A 83 12.57 2.46 -9.54
C LEU A 83 12.46 1.83 -8.14
N TRP A 84 11.33 1.96 -7.48
CA TRP A 84 11.08 1.48 -6.11
C TRP A 84 10.28 0.18 -6.06
N ASN A 85 10.06 -0.47 -7.20
CA ASN A 85 9.45 -1.79 -7.19
C ASN A 85 10.46 -2.85 -6.72
N PHE A 86 9.93 -3.98 -6.27
CA PHE A 86 10.74 -5.07 -5.70
C PHE A 86 11.85 -5.54 -6.64
N GLU A 87 11.56 -5.68 -7.95
CA GLU A 87 12.55 -6.14 -8.92
C GLU A 87 13.67 -5.12 -9.15
N SER A 88 13.35 -3.83 -9.24
CA SER A 88 14.36 -2.77 -9.40
C SER A 88 15.26 -2.67 -8.16
N ILE A 89 14.69 -2.77 -6.96
CA ILE A 89 15.46 -2.77 -5.70
C ILE A 89 16.35 -4.01 -5.64
N LYS A 90 15.85 -5.18 -5.99
CA LYS A 90 16.59 -6.44 -6.02
C LYS A 90 17.82 -6.33 -6.94
N TRP A 91 17.61 -5.85 -8.18
CA TRP A 91 18.71 -5.67 -9.12
C TRP A 91 19.72 -4.60 -8.64
N GLY A 92 19.24 -3.49 -8.07
CA GLY A 92 20.13 -2.48 -7.49
C GLY A 92 20.98 -3.01 -6.34
N ILE A 93 20.44 -3.93 -5.52
CA ILE A 93 21.21 -4.60 -4.46
C ILE A 93 22.26 -5.53 -5.07
N ILE A 94 21.93 -6.31 -6.11
CA ILE A 94 22.87 -7.22 -6.78
C ILE A 94 24.02 -6.42 -7.41
N ASP A 95 23.73 -5.37 -8.15
CA ASP A 95 24.74 -4.49 -8.75
C ASP A 95 25.66 -3.89 -7.68
N SER A 96 25.09 -3.41 -6.57
CA SER A 96 25.87 -2.87 -5.44
C SER A 96 26.76 -3.93 -4.78
N LEU A 97 26.31 -5.19 -4.69
CA LEU A 97 27.12 -6.30 -4.16
C LEU A 97 28.25 -6.69 -5.11
N GLU A 98 28.02 -6.68 -6.42
CA GLU A 98 29.06 -6.90 -7.43
C GLU A 98 30.14 -5.79 -7.38
N GLU A 99 29.71 -4.54 -7.24
CA GLU A 99 30.61 -3.40 -7.08
C GLU A 99 31.44 -3.52 -5.80
N LEU A 100 30.83 -3.90 -4.67
CA LEU A 100 31.53 -4.15 -3.40
C LEU A 100 32.55 -5.29 -3.50
N ASN A 101 32.27 -6.33 -4.27
CA ASN A 101 33.21 -7.43 -4.52
C ASN A 101 34.44 -6.96 -5.35
N SER A 102 34.29 -5.91 -6.16
CA SER A 102 35.39 -5.33 -6.94
C SER A 102 36.32 -4.43 -6.09
N PHE A 103 35.84 -3.89 -4.96
CA PHE A 103 36.64 -3.13 -4.02
C PHE A 103 37.56 -4.07 -3.22
N LYS A 104 38.86 -4.06 -3.57
CA LYS A 104 39.90 -4.77 -2.83
C LYS A 104 39.99 -4.20 -1.41
N GLU A 105 39.84 -5.10 -0.45
CA GLU A 105 40.32 -5.00 0.93
C GLU A 105 39.61 -3.97 1.85
N SER A 106 39.05 -4.47 2.91
CA SER A 106 38.66 -3.82 4.17
C SER A 106 37.23 -3.36 4.38
N PHE A 107 36.24 -3.91 3.70
CA PHE A 107 34.86 -3.65 4.11
C PHE A 107 34.29 -4.80 4.99
N PRO A 108 33.74 -4.54 6.19
CA PRO A 108 33.17 -5.58 7.05
C PRO A 108 32.06 -6.42 6.38
N LEU A 109 31.43 -5.87 5.34
CA LEU A 109 30.38 -6.53 4.56
C LEU A 109 30.92 -7.61 3.60
N LYS A 110 32.22 -7.61 3.26
CA LYS A 110 32.82 -8.62 2.37
C LYS A 110 32.71 -10.04 2.94
N ASN A 111 32.89 -10.18 4.26
CA ASN A 111 32.73 -11.48 4.93
C ASN A 111 31.28 -11.95 4.97
N TRP A 112 30.33 -11.02 4.92
CA TRP A 112 28.92 -11.32 4.87
C TRP A 112 28.49 -11.72 3.45
N SER A 113 28.92 -11.01 2.41
CA SER A 113 28.59 -11.32 1.01
C SER A 113 29.13 -12.69 0.60
N ASN A 114 30.37 -13.03 0.93
CA ASN A 114 30.98 -14.33 0.61
C ASN A 114 30.23 -15.50 1.28
N LYS A 115 29.61 -15.28 2.45
CA LYS A 115 28.84 -16.30 3.14
C LYS A 115 27.51 -16.64 2.44
N TYR A 116 26.96 -15.74 1.64
CA TYR A 116 25.62 -15.87 1.04
C TYR A 116 25.65 -15.97 -0.49
N LEU A 117 26.76 -15.64 -1.15
CA LEU A 117 26.88 -15.71 -2.61
C LEU A 117 27.62 -16.98 -3.10
N ASP A 118 28.36 -17.67 -2.22
CA ASP A 118 29.09 -18.91 -2.56
C ASP A 118 28.26 -20.20 -2.34
N ASN A 119 26.94 -20.09 -2.17
CA ASN A 119 25.96 -21.17 -2.19
C ASN A 119 25.00 -20.98 -3.36
#